data_eed3b4cdddcb994a92db6220affab262
#
_entry.id   eed3b4cdddcb994a92db6220affab262
#
_cell.length_a   1.000
_cell.length_b   1.000
_cell.length_c   1.000
_cell.angle_alpha   90.00
_cell.angle_beta   90.00
_cell.angle_gamma   90.00
#
_symmetry.space_group_name_H-M   'P 1'
#
loop_
_entity.id
_entity.type
_entity.pdbx_description
1 polymer ?
#
loop_
_entity_poly.entity_id
_entity_poly.type
_entity_poly.pdbx_seq_one_letter_code
_entity_poly.pdbx_strand_id
1 'polypeptide(L)'
;MDVLTFWFEEWDQDRVQGGKGRYNDKWFPHGPLGAEGSKEVDAEIRSLFLDLSEQAVSGDLDWDIEENPFENLAFILLIDQFSRNMFRGTPRAYEHDQLALDAARINVERGFHRYYFTGYQRLFVVYPLMHHE
;
A
#
# COMPACT_ATOMS: atom_id res chain seq x y z
N MET A 1 -2.87 8.91 -11.30
CA MET A 1 -3.77 8.65 -10.16
C MET A 1 -2.92 8.42 -8.93
N ASP A 2 -3.33 9.01 -7.81
CA ASP A 2 -2.66 8.87 -6.53
C ASP A 2 -2.85 7.47 -5.95
N VAL A 3 -1.79 6.89 -5.40
CA VAL A 3 -1.80 5.55 -4.78
C VAL A 3 -2.86 5.44 -3.69
N LEU A 4 -2.92 6.42 -2.79
CA LEU A 4 -3.86 6.39 -1.67
C LEU A 4 -5.30 6.52 -2.13
N THR A 5 -5.57 7.40 -3.09
CA THR A 5 -6.90 7.57 -3.65
C THR A 5 -7.36 6.31 -4.38
N PHE A 6 -6.47 5.69 -5.14
CA PHE A 6 -6.80 4.43 -5.82
C PHE A 6 -7.15 3.33 -4.83
N TRP A 7 -6.30 3.14 -3.80
CA TRP A 7 -6.45 2.01 -2.88
C TRP A 7 -7.62 2.16 -1.93
N PHE A 8 -7.79 3.36 -1.37
CA PHE A 8 -8.84 3.61 -0.37
C PHE A 8 -10.11 4.21 -0.96
N GLU A 9 -10.11 4.64 -2.20
CA GLU A 9 -11.22 5.28 -2.94
C GLU A 9 -11.77 6.56 -2.29
N GLU A 10 -12.13 6.51 -1.02
CA GLU A 10 -12.66 7.65 -0.27
C GLU A 10 -11.55 8.37 0.52
N TRP A 11 -10.33 8.33 0.02
CA TRP A 11 -9.22 8.98 0.69
C TRP A 11 -9.38 10.50 0.64
N ASP A 12 -9.34 11.11 1.84
CA ASP A 12 -9.35 12.55 2.02
C ASP A 12 -8.41 12.90 3.15
N GLN A 13 -7.33 13.60 2.84
CA GLN A 13 -6.32 13.97 3.83
C GLN A 13 -6.90 14.80 4.97
N ASP A 14 -7.90 15.62 4.67
CA ASP A 14 -8.52 16.48 5.68
C ASP A 14 -9.44 15.70 6.64
N ARG A 15 -9.81 14.49 6.29
CA ARG A 15 -10.70 13.65 7.09
C ARG A 15 -10.01 12.49 7.77
N VAL A 16 -8.71 12.36 7.64
CA VAL A 16 -7.97 11.20 8.13
C VAL A 16 -8.24 10.90 9.60
N GLN A 17 -8.37 11.94 10.42
CA GLN A 17 -8.54 11.78 11.86
C GLN A 17 -9.96 11.35 12.28
N GLY A 18 -10.92 11.34 11.40
CA GLY A 18 -12.30 10.99 11.74
C GLY A 18 -12.89 9.82 10.99
N GLY A 19 -12.23 9.36 9.94
CA GLY A 19 -12.75 8.30 9.10
C GLY A 19 -12.33 6.91 9.54
N LYS A 20 -13.28 5.98 9.62
CA LYS A 20 -12.97 4.59 9.87
C LYS A 20 -12.40 3.89 8.64
N GLY A 21 -12.38 4.59 7.52
CA GLY A 21 -12.09 3.98 6.25
C GLY A 21 -13.26 3.08 5.82
N ARG A 22 -13.29 2.74 4.55
CA ARG A 22 -14.32 1.86 4.00
C ARG A 22 -13.64 0.62 3.45
N TYR A 23 -14.19 -0.55 3.74
CA TYR A 23 -13.74 -1.79 3.13
C TYR A 23 -13.86 -1.68 1.61
N ASN A 24 -12.82 -2.14 0.91
CA ASN A 24 -12.77 -2.10 -0.54
C ASN A 24 -12.49 -3.50 -1.07
N ASP A 25 -13.30 -3.97 -2.01
CA ASP A 25 -13.19 -5.31 -2.61
C ASP A 25 -11.84 -5.55 -3.29
N LYS A 26 -11.13 -4.51 -3.69
CA LYS A 26 -9.79 -4.61 -4.30
C LYS A 26 -8.77 -5.26 -3.37
N TRP A 27 -8.93 -5.06 -2.05
CA TRP A 27 -7.93 -5.47 -1.07
C TRP A 27 -7.85 -6.99 -0.92
N PHE A 28 -8.98 -7.65 -0.97
CA PHE A 28 -9.08 -9.08 -0.70
C PHE A 28 -9.93 -9.73 -1.80
N PRO A 29 -9.32 -10.13 -2.91
CA PRO A 29 -10.05 -10.60 -4.10
C PRO A 29 -10.65 -12.00 -3.97
N HIS A 30 -10.81 -12.52 -2.76
CA HIS A 30 -11.46 -13.80 -2.49
C HIS A 30 -12.95 -13.65 -2.18
N GLY A 31 -13.53 -12.50 -2.52
CA GLY A 31 -14.97 -12.27 -2.41
C GLY A 31 -15.73 -12.82 -3.60
N PRO A 32 -16.91 -12.24 -3.91
CA PRO A 32 -17.77 -12.74 -5.00
C PRO A 32 -17.14 -12.75 -6.38
N LEU A 33 -16.11 -11.93 -6.59
CA LEU A 33 -15.43 -11.85 -7.88
C LEU A 33 -14.39 -12.98 -8.10
N GLY A 34 -13.93 -13.60 -7.02
CA GLY A 34 -13.00 -14.73 -7.10
C GLY A 34 -11.72 -14.40 -7.84
N ALA A 35 -11.18 -15.41 -8.55
CA ALA A 35 -9.91 -15.28 -9.25
C ALA A 35 -9.96 -14.31 -10.44
N GLU A 36 -11.12 -14.18 -11.10
CA GLU A 36 -11.26 -13.26 -12.23
C GLU A 36 -11.21 -11.80 -11.78
N GLY A 37 -11.90 -11.49 -10.69
CA GLY A 37 -11.83 -10.16 -10.08
C GLY A 37 -10.42 -9.79 -9.68
N SER A 38 -9.66 -10.75 -9.16
CA SER A 38 -8.26 -10.57 -8.83
C SER A 38 -7.42 -10.22 -10.06
N LYS A 39 -7.63 -10.93 -11.16
CA LYS A 39 -6.90 -10.68 -12.43
C LYS A 39 -7.15 -9.29 -12.98
N GLU A 40 -8.40 -8.82 -12.92
CA GLU A 40 -8.74 -7.47 -13.38
C GLU A 40 -8.08 -6.39 -12.52
N VAL A 41 -8.13 -6.54 -11.21
CA VAL A 41 -7.50 -5.62 -10.29
C VAL A 41 -5.98 -5.64 -10.47
N ASP A 42 -5.39 -6.83 -10.58
CA ASP A 42 -3.95 -6.98 -10.78
C ASP A 42 -3.50 -6.27 -12.07
N ALA A 43 -4.24 -6.43 -13.16
CA ALA A 43 -3.92 -5.79 -14.43
C ALA A 43 -4.06 -4.27 -14.36
N GLU A 44 -5.09 -3.77 -13.67
CA GLU A 44 -5.29 -2.34 -13.47
C GLU A 44 -4.15 -1.72 -12.66
N ILE A 45 -3.77 -2.34 -11.56
CA ILE A 45 -2.67 -1.86 -10.72
C ILE A 45 -1.37 -1.84 -11.53
N ARG A 46 -1.09 -2.90 -12.29
CA ARG A 46 0.11 -2.96 -13.11
C ARG A 46 0.13 -1.85 -14.17
N SER A 47 -1.00 -1.60 -14.82
CA SER A 47 -1.11 -0.56 -15.82
C SER A 47 -0.86 0.84 -15.23
N LEU A 48 -1.39 1.10 -14.03
CA LEU A 48 -1.33 2.42 -13.42
C LEU A 48 -0.03 2.69 -12.66
N PHE A 49 0.56 1.67 -12.04
CA PHE A 49 1.57 1.88 -11.01
C PHE A 49 2.89 1.14 -11.21
N LEU A 50 3.07 0.38 -12.31
CA LEU A 50 4.33 -0.34 -12.52
C LEU A 50 5.52 0.61 -12.58
N ASP A 51 5.44 1.68 -13.35
CA ASP A 51 6.53 2.64 -13.48
C ASP A 51 6.86 3.31 -12.14
N LEU A 52 5.82 3.70 -11.40
CA LEU A 52 5.98 4.32 -10.09
C LEU A 52 6.64 3.34 -9.11
N SER A 53 6.24 2.08 -9.14
CA SER A 53 6.83 1.03 -8.33
C SER A 53 8.32 0.84 -8.63
N GLU A 54 8.68 0.83 -9.90
CA GLU A 54 10.09 0.71 -10.31
C GLU A 54 10.92 1.90 -9.83
N GLN A 55 10.36 3.11 -9.89
CA GLN A 55 11.01 4.30 -9.35
C GLN A 55 11.19 4.22 -7.84
N ALA A 56 10.19 3.69 -7.14
CA ALA A 56 10.26 3.52 -5.68
C ALA A 56 11.39 2.55 -5.30
N VAL A 57 11.50 1.44 -6.01
CA VAL A 57 12.53 0.43 -5.75
C VAL A 57 13.93 0.95 -6.05
N SER A 58 14.08 1.71 -7.14
CA SER A 58 15.39 2.25 -7.54
C SER A 58 15.85 3.47 -6.74
N GLY A 59 14.96 4.04 -5.90
CA GLY A 59 15.28 5.23 -5.12
C GLY A 59 15.09 6.54 -5.89
N ASP A 60 14.43 6.50 -7.04
CA ASP A 60 14.23 7.68 -7.89
C ASP A 60 13.00 8.51 -7.51
N LEU A 61 12.16 8.02 -6.59
CA LEU A 61 11.02 8.80 -6.11
C LEU A 61 11.46 9.88 -5.14
N ASP A 62 10.94 11.08 -5.36
CA ASP A 62 11.17 12.22 -4.47
C ASP A 62 10.14 12.24 -3.34
N TRP A 63 9.95 11.12 -2.69
CA TRP A 63 9.05 10.98 -1.53
C TRP A 63 9.85 10.95 -0.24
N ASP A 64 9.34 11.66 0.76
CA ASP A 64 9.91 11.69 2.10
C ASP A 64 9.16 10.72 3.01
N ILE A 65 9.56 9.45 2.99
CA ILE A 65 8.92 8.41 3.79
C ILE A 65 9.22 8.55 5.29
N GLU A 66 10.21 9.35 5.66
CA GLU A 66 10.58 9.55 7.06
C GLU A 66 9.77 10.65 7.74
N GLU A 67 9.38 11.68 7.01
CA GLU A 67 8.72 12.84 7.58
C GLU A 67 7.28 13.04 7.09
N ASN A 68 6.93 12.49 5.92
CA ASN A 68 5.59 12.65 5.37
C ASN A 68 4.79 11.36 5.57
N PRO A 69 3.78 11.35 6.46
CA PRO A 69 3.02 10.14 6.75
C PRO A 69 2.25 9.60 5.54
N PHE A 70 1.80 10.47 4.66
CA PHE A 70 1.01 10.06 3.49
C PHE A 70 1.90 9.42 2.43
N GLU A 71 3.08 9.98 2.18
CA GLU A 71 4.06 9.38 1.28
C GLU A 71 4.61 8.08 1.84
N ASN A 72 4.78 7.99 3.16
CA ASN A 72 5.16 6.76 3.84
C ASN A 72 4.13 5.64 3.58
N LEU A 73 2.86 5.91 3.82
CA LEU A 73 1.81 4.90 3.60
C LEU A 73 1.68 4.53 2.12
N ALA A 74 1.76 5.49 1.22
CA ALA A 74 1.73 5.23 -0.21
C ALA A 74 2.90 4.35 -0.65
N PHE A 75 4.08 4.58 -0.11
CA PHE A 75 5.27 3.76 -0.38
C PHE A 75 5.05 2.31 0.11
N ILE A 76 4.52 2.14 1.32
CA ILE A 76 4.23 0.81 1.87
C ILE A 76 3.27 0.06 0.95
N LEU A 77 2.17 0.70 0.54
CA LEU A 77 1.20 0.08 -0.36
C LEU A 77 1.83 -0.32 -1.69
N LEU A 78 2.63 0.57 -2.25
CA LEU A 78 3.26 0.36 -3.54
C LEU A 78 4.21 -0.85 -3.52
N ILE A 79 5.00 -0.99 -2.47
CA ILE A 79 6.00 -2.05 -2.35
C ILE A 79 5.41 -3.35 -1.80
N ASP A 80 4.52 -3.27 -0.79
CA ASP A 80 3.96 -4.46 -0.17
C ASP A 80 2.75 -5.01 -0.95
N GLN A 81 1.68 -4.24 -1.03
CA GLN A 81 0.42 -4.72 -1.61
C GLN A 81 0.43 -4.74 -3.14
N PHE A 82 0.85 -3.66 -3.77
CA PHE A 82 0.81 -3.56 -5.23
C PHE A 82 1.79 -4.53 -5.90
N SER A 83 2.93 -4.80 -5.27
CA SER A 83 3.88 -5.81 -5.80
C SER A 83 3.22 -7.19 -5.86
N ARG A 84 2.44 -7.54 -4.85
CA ARG A 84 1.72 -8.82 -4.84
C ARG A 84 0.67 -8.89 -5.94
N ASN A 85 0.00 -7.78 -6.23
CA ASN A 85 -0.95 -7.71 -7.33
C ASN A 85 -0.26 -7.76 -8.70
N MET A 86 0.80 -6.95 -8.89
CA MET A 86 1.47 -6.84 -10.18
C MET A 86 2.24 -8.10 -10.58
N PHE A 87 2.78 -8.81 -9.61
CA PHE A 87 3.68 -9.94 -9.85
C PHE A 87 3.18 -11.24 -9.21
N ARG A 88 1.88 -11.36 -9.03
CA ARG A 88 1.25 -12.51 -8.37
C ARG A 88 1.73 -13.83 -8.97
N GLY A 89 2.13 -14.75 -8.09
CA GLY A 89 2.60 -16.07 -8.51
C GLY A 89 4.08 -16.09 -8.92
N THR A 90 4.81 -14.99 -8.77
CA THR A 90 6.23 -14.91 -9.09
C THR A 90 7.04 -14.47 -7.87
N PRO A 91 8.35 -14.81 -7.80
CA PRO A 91 9.21 -14.33 -6.69
C PRO A 91 9.29 -12.81 -6.60
N ARG A 92 9.11 -12.09 -7.70
CA ARG A 92 9.16 -10.63 -7.72
C ARG A 92 8.07 -9.99 -6.85
N ALA A 93 6.97 -10.68 -6.60
CA ALA A 93 5.92 -10.22 -5.71
C ALA A 93 6.44 -9.90 -4.30
N TYR A 94 7.52 -10.57 -3.87
CA TYR A 94 8.08 -10.46 -2.52
C TYR A 94 9.50 -9.91 -2.48
N GLU A 95 10.09 -9.66 -3.62
CA GLU A 95 11.52 -9.34 -3.76
C GLU A 95 11.95 -8.13 -2.93
N HIS A 96 11.07 -7.14 -2.77
CA HIS A 96 11.38 -5.89 -2.11
C HIS A 96 10.66 -5.69 -0.78
N ASP A 97 10.19 -6.77 -0.16
CA ASP A 97 9.46 -6.72 1.11
C ASP A 97 10.24 -5.98 2.20
N GLN A 98 11.57 -6.06 2.20
CA GLN A 98 12.38 -5.36 3.18
C GLN A 98 12.20 -3.84 3.13
N LEU A 99 12.04 -3.28 1.94
CA LEU A 99 11.79 -1.83 1.81
C LEU A 99 10.48 -1.42 2.46
N ALA A 100 9.44 -2.23 2.28
CA ALA A 100 8.14 -1.98 2.92
C ALA A 100 8.23 -2.14 4.43
N LEU A 101 8.96 -3.14 4.91
CA LEU A 101 9.17 -3.35 6.34
C LEU A 101 9.88 -2.16 6.98
N ASP A 102 10.92 -1.64 6.34
CA ASP A 102 11.66 -0.50 6.84
C ASP A 102 10.77 0.74 6.92
N ALA A 103 9.95 0.98 5.89
CA ALA A 103 8.99 2.09 5.90
C ALA A 103 7.92 1.91 6.97
N ALA A 104 7.44 0.69 7.19
CA ALA A 104 6.46 0.40 8.24
C ALA A 104 7.03 0.66 9.63
N ARG A 105 8.30 0.30 9.85
CA ARG A 105 8.98 0.60 11.12
C ARG A 105 9.11 2.10 11.36
N ILE A 106 9.44 2.87 10.33
CA ILE A 106 9.46 4.34 10.41
C ILE A 106 8.09 4.86 10.78
N ASN A 107 7.03 4.34 10.12
CA ASN A 107 5.66 4.73 10.40
C ASN A 107 5.29 4.54 11.88
N VAL A 108 5.63 3.39 12.44
CA VAL A 108 5.34 3.09 13.86
C VAL A 108 6.19 3.94 14.79
N GLU A 109 7.48 4.07 14.53
CA GLU A 109 8.39 4.87 15.37
C GLU A 109 8.01 6.34 15.40
N ARG A 110 7.58 6.88 14.26
CA ARG A 110 7.14 8.28 14.15
C ARG A 110 5.71 8.48 14.65
N GLY A 111 4.98 7.40 14.92
CA GLY A 111 3.59 7.48 15.36
C GLY A 111 2.61 7.85 14.26
N PHE A 112 2.99 7.71 12.99
CA PHE A 112 2.12 8.06 11.86
C PHE A 112 0.82 7.28 11.91
N HIS A 113 0.88 5.96 12.17
CA HIS A 113 -0.28 5.09 12.27
C HIS A 113 -1.26 5.55 13.34
N ARG A 114 -0.75 6.15 14.43
CA ARG A 114 -1.54 6.62 15.57
C ARG A 114 -2.19 7.96 15.31
N TYR A 115 -1.44 8.90 14.73
CA TYR A 115 -1.88 10.29 14.64
C TYR A 115 -2.53 10.65 13.31
N TYR A 116 -2.22 9.92 12.23
CA TYR A 116 -2.66 10.27 10.89
C TYR A 116 -3.58 9.25 10.26
N PHE A 117 -3.60 8.00 10.72
CA PHE A 117 -4.36 6.92 10.09
C PHE A 117 -5.32 6.24 11.05
N THR A 118 -6.44 5.74 10.51
CA THR A 118 -7.48 5.04 11.27
C THR A 118 -7.97 3.83 10.49
N GLY A 119 -8.71 2.94 11.17
CA GLY A 119 -9.40 1.83 10.54
C GLY A 119 -8.51 0.99 9.63
N TYR A 120 -8.96 0.79 8.40
CA TYR A 120 -8.25 -0.04 7.42
C TYR A 120 -6.90 0.52 7.00
N GLN A 121 -6.69 1.82 7.12
CA GLN A 121 -5.40 2.43 6.79
C GLN A 121 -4.28 1.86 7.66
N ARG A 122 -4.52 1.68 8.95
CA ARG A 122 -3.56 1.09 9.89
C ARG A 122 -3.23 -0.36 9.54
N LEU A 123 -4.19 -1.08 8.99
CA LEU A 123 -4.01 -2.48 8.63
C LEU A 123 -2.84 -2.64 7.64
N PHE A 124 -2.73 -1.75 6.67
CA PHE A 124 -1.69 -1.84 5.66
C PHE A 124 -0.31 -1.44 6.17
N VAL A 125 -0.22 -0.71 7.26
CA VAL A 125 1.04 -0.49 7.98
C VAL A 125 1.48 -1.76 8.71
N VAL A 126 0.51 -2.49 9.28
CA VAL A 126 0.78 -3.70 10.05
C VAL A 126 1.20 -4.88 9.17
N TYR A 127 0.66 -5.02 7.97
CA TYR A 127 0.93 -6.15 7.10
C TYR A 127 2.42 -6.41 6.86
N PRO A 128 3.25 -5.42 6.48
CA PRO A 128 4.68 -5.68 6.33
C PRO A 128 5.35 -6.23 7.58
N LEU A 129 4.91 -5.76 8.75
CA LEU A 129 5.43 -6.22 10.03
C LEU A 129 5.05 -7.69 10.30
N MET A 130 3.87 -8.10 9.88
CA MET A 130 3.39 -9.48 10.03
C MET A 130 4.09 -10.46 9.08
N HIS A 131 4.38 -10.01 7.86
CA HIS A 131 4.98 -10.85 6.83
C HIS A 131 6.41 -11.30 7.16
N HIS A 132 7.06 -10.64 8.09
CA HIS A 132 8.47 -10.88 8.45
C HIS A 132 8.67 -11.57 9.81
N GLU A 133 7.62 -12.07 10.39
CA GLU A 133 7.71 -12.86 11.61
C GLU A 133 7.95 -14.34 11.33
#